data_33d7f823b9e5e2b91633a8575d150708
#
_entry.id   33d7f823b9e5e2b91633a8575d150708
#
_cell.length_a   1.000
_cell.length_b   1.000
_cell.length_c   1.000
_cell.angle_alpha   90.00
_cell.angle_beta   90.00
_cell.angle_gamma   90.00
#
_symmetry.space_group_name_H-M   'P 1'
#
loop_
_entity.id
_entity.type
_entity.pdbx_description
1 polymer ?
#
loop_
_entity_poly.entity_id
_entity_poly.type
_entity_poly.pdbx_seq_one_letter_code
_entity_poly.pdbx_strand_id
1 'polypeptide(L)'
;FLETEGWDIVDNKTKEAFRRLLSQFENNGVTIVKRSMSELVEQLEQKVSHAGDIANSITGWENHWTYRNLVNKSPNKVSQRLKDSLAIAEAMTPEDYSKNLLLREYAREAHKRVSTLADGMITLSCPGPAPIWNADDNKSHLVKRPTGDPAFNFATSILGAPCVTIPMLSVGNLPVGIQIVGQREQDYFATQLAKWTYENISPVSVT
;
A
#
# COMPACT_ATOMS: atom_id res chain seq x y z
N PHE A 1 -5.25 0.00 12.94
CA PHE A 1 -4.30 -0.76 12.12
C PHE A 1 -5.01 -1.24 10.86
N LEU A 2 -4.43 -0.93 9.69
CA LEU A 2 -4.91 -1.35 8.37
C LEU A 2 -4.05 -2.53 7.89
N GLU A 3 -4.66 -3.72 7.81
CA GLU A 3 -4.00 -4.96 7.43
C GLU A 3 -3.79 -5.04 5.92
N THR A 4 -4.81 -4.70 5.14
CA THR A 4 -4.90 -4.90 3.69
C THR A 4 -4.70 -6.37 3.27
N GLU A 5 -4.91 -6.70 2.02
CA GLU A 5 -4.54 -8.02 1.46
C GLU A 5 -3.02 -8.30 1.49
N GLY A 6 -2.21 -7.25 1.70
CA GLY A 6 -0.78 -7.39 1.87
C GLY A 6 -0.37 -8.17 3.11
N TRP A 7 -1.22 -8.20 4.15
CA TRP A 7 -0.90 -8.89 5.40
C TRP A 7 -0.76 -10.42 5.25
N ASP A 8 -1.44 -11.01 4.28
CA ASP A 8 -1.39 -12.47 4.06
C ASP A 8 -0.03 -12.93 3.52
N ILE A 9 0.68 -12.07 2.80
CA ILE A 9 1.98 -12.39 2.20
C ILE A 9 3.17 -11.95 3.06
N VAL A 10 2.93 -11.32 4.22
CA VAL A 10 3.99 -10.91 5.16
C VAL A 10 4.57 -12.14 5.85
N ASP A 11 5.89 -12.25 5.91
CA ASP A 11 6.57 -13.32 6.64
C ASP A 11 6.41 -13.20 8.17
N ASN A 12 6.66 -14.31 8.88
CA ASN A 12 6.42 -14.37 10.31
C ASN A 12 7.32 -13.43 11.13
N LYS A 13 8.58 -13.19 10.69
CA LYS A 13 9.50 -12.30 11.41
C LYS A 13 9.05 -10.85 11.27
N THR A 14 8.62 -10.45 10.06
CA THR A 14 8.06 -9.12 9.82
C THR A 14 6.76 -8.91 10.60
N LYS A 15 5.87 -9.92 10.62
CA LYS A 15 4.65 -9.89 11.46
C LYS A 15 4.98 -9.75 12.95
N GLU A 16 5.99 -10.45 13.43
CA GLU A 16 6.45 -10.36 14.81
C GLU A 16 6.99 -8.97 15.13
N ALA A 17 7.89 -8.44 14.28
CA ALA A 17 8.45 -7.11 14.46
C ALA A 17 7.35 -6.04 14.51
N PHE A 18 6.37 -6.13 13.60
CA PHE A 18 5.26 -5.18 13.55
C PHE A 18 4.34 -5.31 14.79
N ARG A 19 4.03 -6.52 15.26
CA ARG A 19 3.24 -6.69 16.49
C ARG A 19 3.95 -6.13 17.72
N ARG A 20 5.27 -6.33 17.84
CA ARG A 20 6.08 -5.72 18.91
C ARG A 20 6.05 -4.19 18.83
N LEU A 21 6.07 -3.63 17.63
CA LEU A 21 5.94 -2.19 17.44
C LEU A 21 4.57 -1.69 17.89
N LEU A 22 3.47 -2.38 17.52
CA LEU A 22 2.11 -2.02 17.98
C LEU A 22 2.02 -2.04 19.51
N SER A 23 2.65 -3.02 20.17
CA SER A 23 2.70 -3.05 21.64
C SER A 23 3.45 -1.85 22.23
N GLN A 24 4.46 -1.31 21.54
CA GLN A 24 5.10 -0.06 21.99
C GLN A 24 4.18 1.15 21.86
N PHE A 25 3.35 1.24 20.81
CA PHE A 25 2.32 2.27 20.73
C PHE A 25 1.35 2.18 21.92
N GLU A 26 0.86 0.97 22.22
CA GLU A 26 -0.06 0.74 23.34
C GLU A 26 0.58 1.12 24.70
N ASN A 27 1.86 0.79 24.90
CA ASN A 27 2.62 1.17 26.10
C ASN A 27 2.84 2.69 26.24
N ASN A 28 2.76 3.42 25.13
CA ASN A 28 2.84 4.88 25.08
C ASN A 28 1.44 5.55 25.06
N GLY A 29 0.38 4.80 25.44
CA GLY A 29 -0.97 5.33 25.59
C GLY A 29 -1.78 5.45 24.29
N VAL A 30 -1.29 4.88 23.18
CA VAL A 30 -2.04 4.86 21.92
C VAL A 30 -2.99 3.68 21.89
N THR A 31 -4.24 3.91 21.56
CA THR A 31 -5.22 2.84 21.34
C THR A 31 -5.11 2.32 19.91
N ILE A 32 -4.79 1.03 19.75
CA ILE A 32 -4.74 0.36 18.44
C ILE A 32 -6.06 -0.34 18.17
N VAL A 33 -6.83 0.18 17.22
CA VAL A 33 -8.08 -0.44 16.78
C VAL A 33 -7.84 -1.30 15.53
N LYS A 34 -8.23 -2.58 15.60
CA LYS A 34 -8.10 -3.57 14.53
C LYS A 34 -9.47 -3.83 13.88
N ARG A 35 -9.48 -4.46 12.71
CA ARG A 35 -10.71 -4.85 12.00
C ARG A 35 -11.66 -5.68 12.87
N SER A 36 -11.13 -6.59 13.70
CA SER A 36 -11.93 -7.41 14.63
C SER A 36 -12.58 -6.63 15.78
N MET A 37 -12.18 -5.36 15.99
CA MET A 37 -12.63 -4.53 17.10
C MET A 37 -13.59 -3.43 16.64
N SER A 38 -13.70 -3.18 15.33
CA SER A 38 -14.50 -2.07 14.80
C SER A 38 -15.05 -2.40 13.41
N GLU A 39 -16.35 -2.28 13.29
CA GLU A 39 -17.04 -2.43 12.00
C GLU A 39 -16.59 -1.39 10.96
N LEU A 40 -16.24 -0.16 11.38
CA LEU A 40 -15.72 0.85 10.47
C LEU A 40 -14.38 0.46 9.86
N VAL A 41 -13.49 -0.15 10.64
CA VAL A 41 -12.22 -0.67 10.15
C VAL A 41 -12.47 -1.87 9.24
N GLU A 42 -13.35 -2.79 9.62
CA GLU A 42 -13.71 -3.95 8.78
C GLU A 42 -14.31 -3.51 7.43
N GLN A 43 -15.22 -2.54 7.43
CA GLN A 43 -15.77 -1.98 6.19
C GLN A 43 -14.69 -1.36 5.30
N LEU A 44 -13.72 -0.63 5.87
CA LEU A 44 -12.60 -0.10 5.11
C LEU A 44 -11.75 -1.22 4.50
N GLU A 45 -11.39 -2.23 5.30
CA GLU A 45 -10.63 -3.41 4.84
C GLU A 45 -11.32 -4.11 3.65
N GLN A 46 -12.64 -4.30 3.72
CA GLN A 46 -13.43 -4.87 2.63
C GLN A 46 -13.40 -4.00 1.36
N LYS A 47 -13.40 -2.66 1.50
CA LYS A 47 -13.34 -1.75 0.34
C LYS A 47 -11.97 -1.65 -0.30
N VAL A 48 -10.91 -1.91 0.44
CA VAL A 48 -9.54 -1.93 -0.08
C VAL A 48 -9.01 -3.31 -0.45
N SER A 49 -9.78 -4.38 -0.24
CA SER A 49 -9.37 -5.77 -0.53
C SER A 49 -9.00 -6.04 -1.99
N HIS A 50 -9.53 -5.25 -2.93
CA HIS A 50 -9.20 -5.30 -4.36
C HIS A 50 -8.51 -4.03 -4.85
N ALA A 51 -7.79 -3.35 -3.96
CA ALA A 51 -7.13 -2.08 -4.28
C ALA A 51 -6.15 -2.19 -5.44
N GLY A 52 -5.46 -3.32 -5.57
CA GLY A 52 -4.54 -3.59 -6.67
C GLY A 52 -5.23 -3.61 -8.03
N ASP A 53 -6.37 -4.28 -8.15
CA ASP A 53 -7.13 -4.36 -9.38
C ASP A 53 -7.73 -3.00 -9.75
N ILE A 54 -8.29 -2.29 -8.77
CA ILE A 54 -8.85 -0.94 -8.95
C ILE A 54 -7.76 0.03 -9.43
N ALA A 55 -6.61 0.07 -8.74
CA ALA A 55 -5.51 0.96 -9.08
C ALA A 55 -4.93 0.67 -10.47
N ASN A 56 -4.70 -0.60 -10.80
CA ASN A 56 -4.17 -1.02 -12.09
C ASN A 56 -5.15 -0.72 -13.23
N SER A 57 -6.46 -0.96 -13.02
CA SER A 57 -7.48 -0.66 -14.03
C SER A 57 -7.57 0.84 -14.32
N ILE A 58 -7.66 1.67 -13.28
CA ILE A 58 -7.72 3.13 -13.43
C ILE A 58 -6.45 3.64 -14.12
N THR A 59 -5.27 3.26 -13.61
CA THR A 59 -3.98 3.70 -14.16
C THR A 59 -3.78 3.21 -15.59
N GLY A 60 -4.17 1.97 -15.88
CA GLY A 60 -4.10 1.39 -17.22
C GLY A 60 -4.94 2.19 -18.19
N TRP A 61 -6.22 2.43 -17.86
CA TRP A 61 -7.12 3.23 -18.71
C TRP A 61 -6.60 4.65 -18.95
N GLU A 62 -6.17 5.34 -17.89
CA GLU A 62 -5.70 6.72 -18.00
C GLU A 62 -4.40 6.86 -18.80
N ASN A 63 -3.54 5.83 -18.79
CA ASN A 63 -2.25 5.85 -19.48
C ASN A 63 -2.23 5.14 -20.84
N HIS A 64 -3.30 4.45 -21.27
CA HIS A 64 -3.24 3.60 -22.46
C HIS A 64 -2.83 4.34 -23.74
N TRP A 65 -3.26 5.60 -23.94
CA TRP A 65 -2.86 6.40 -25.08
C TRP A 65 -1.36 6.72 -25.06
N THR A 66 -0.81 7.04 -23.91
CA THR A 66 0.63 7.27 -23.75
C THR A 66 1.42 6.01 -24.04
N TYR A 67 0.99 4.87 -23.51
CA TYR A 67 1.64 3.57 -23.73
C TYR A 67 1.58 3.16 -25.21
N ARG A 68 0.43 3.33 -25.87
CA ARG A 68 0.27 3.06 -27.30
C ARG A 68 1.24 3.92 -28.13
N ASN A 69 1.36 5.20 -27.83
CA ASN A 69 2.30 6.08 -28.52
C ASN A 69 3.75 5.66 -28.34
N LEU A 70 4.14 5.23 -27.12
CA LEU A 70 5.49 4.72 -26.87
C LEU A 70 5.77 3.42 -27.63
N VAL A 71 4.81 2.49 -27.62
CA VAL A 71 4.93 1.21 -28.34
C VAL A 71 5.05 1.45 -29.84
N ASN A 72 4.22 2.33 -30.42
CA ASN A 72 4.25 2.65 -31.85
C ASN A 72 5.56 3.33 -32.26
N LYS A 73 6.07 4.27 -31.45
CA LYS A 73 7.29 5.02 -31.74
C LYS A 73 8.56 4.19 -31.61
N SER A 74 8.61 3.28 -30.65
CA SER A 74 9.85 2.54 -30.32
C SER A 74 9.55 1.15 -29.77
N PRO A 75 8.97 0.23 -30.58
CA PRO A 75 8.48 -1.08 -30.08
C PRO A 75 9.58 -1.94 -29.46
N ASN A 76 10.83 -1.80 -29.94
CA ASN A 76 11.99 -2.58 -29.45
C ASN A 76 12.62 -1.97 -28.19
N LYS A 77 12.25 -0.75 -27.79
CA LYS A 77 12.74 -0.08 -26.57
C LYS A 77 11.77 -0.14 -25.40
N VAL A 78 10.59 -0.72 -25.61
CA VAL A 78 9.54 -0.86 -24.62
C VAL A 78 9.55 -2.28 -24.06
N SER A 79 9.48 -2.42 -22.73
CA SER A 79 9.45 -3.72 -22.07
C SER A 79 8.20 -4.53 -22.48
N GLN A 80 8.32 -5.86 -22.50
CA GLN A 80 7.18 -6.74 -22.74
C GLN A 80 6.05 -6.47 -21.75
N ARG A 81 6.37 -6.25 -20.48
CA ARG A 81 5.40 -5.92 -19.44
C ARG A 81 4.55 -4.69 -19.78
N LEU A 82 5.13 -3.61 -20.32
CA LEU A 82 4.34 -2.43 -20.70
C LEU A 82 3.42 -2.76 -21.89
N LYS A 83 3.86 -3.59 -22.84
CA LYS A 83 3.03 -4.07 -23.95
C LYS A 83 1.84 -4.90 -23.44
N ASP A 84 2.07 -5.78 -22.47
CA ASP A 84 1.03 -6.60 -21.84
C ASP A 84 0.03 -5.70 -21.07
N SER A 85 0.54 -4.70 -20.33
CA SER A 85 -0.31 -3.72 -19.64
C SER A 85 -1.14 -2.88 -20.61
N LEU A 86 -0.59 -2.52 -21.78
CA LEU A 86 -1.32 -1.84 -22.84
C LEU A 86 -2.45 -2.72 -23.38
N ALA A 87 -2.17 -3.98 -23.69
CA ALA A 87 -3.18 -4.90 -24.22
C ALA A 87 -4.37 -5.07 -23.23
N ILE A 88 -4.09 -5.17 -21.94
CA ILE A 88 -5.13 -5.21 -20.89
C ILE A 88 -5.95 -3.90 -20.89
N ALA A 89 -5.28 -2.77 -20.92
CA ALA A 89 -5.94 -1.46 -20.89
C ALA A 89 -6.81 -1.20 -22.15
N GLU A 90 -6.36 -1.67 -23.31
CA GLU A 90 -7.10 -1.55 -24.57
C GLU A 90 -8.32 -2.47 -24.66
N ALA A 91 -8.35 -3.54 -23.87
CA ALA A 91 -9.51 -4.42 -23.75
C ALA A 91 -10.58 -3.90 -22.77
N MET A 92 -10.30 -2.85 -22.00
CA MET A 92 -11.26 -2.25 -21.08
C MET A 92 -12.30 -1.40 -21.80
N THR A 93 -13.48 -1.34 -21.23
CA THR A 93 -14.56 -0.45 -21.68
C THR A 93 -14.66 0.81 -20.81
N PRO A 94 -15.33 1.90 -21.29
CA PRO A 94 -15.65 3.05 -20.44
C PRO A 94 -16.44 2.69 -19.19
N GLU A 95 -17.29 1.65 -19.27
CA GLU A 95 -18.09 1.13 -18.16
C GLU A 95 -17.18 0.49 -17.09
N ASP A 96 -16.17 -0.29 -17.50
CA ASP A 96 -15.17 -0.86 -16.60
C ASP A 96 -14.40 0.23 -15.85
N TYR A 97 -13.98 1.27 -16.56
CA TYR A 97 -13.30 2.42 -15.95
C TYR A 97 -14.22 3.14 -14.95
N SER A 98 -15.47 3.43 -15.34
CA SER A 98 -16.45 4.10 -14.47
C SER A 98 -16.75 3.28 -13.22
N LYS A 99 -16.87 1.95 -13.35
CA LYS A 99 -17.04 1.04 -12.22
C LYS A 99 -15.87 1.11 -11.24
N ASN A 100 -14.64 1.11 -11.73
CA ASN A 100 -13.46 1.19 -10.88
C ASN A 100 -13.33 2.57 -10.18
N LEU A 101 -13.72 3.66 -10.85
CA LEU A 101 -13.80 4.97 -10.20
C LEU A 101 -14.81 4.95 -9.04
N LEU A 102 -15.96 4.33 -9.22
CA LEU A 102 -16.98 4.22 -8.18
C LEU A 102 -16.50 3.37 -6.99
N LEU A 103 -15.84 2.25 -7.25
CA LEU A 103 -15.25 1.40 -6.20
C LEU A 103 -14.18 2.17 -5.40
N ARG A 104 -13.36 2.98 -6.07
CA ARG A 104 -12.40 3.88 -5.42
C ARG A 104 -13.11 4.89 -4.51
N GLU A 105 -14.19 5.51 -4.95
CA GLU A 105 -14.93 6.46 -4.12
C GLU A 105 -15.57 5.78 -2.89
N TYR A 106 -16.06 4.55 -3.01
CA TYR A 106 -16.54 3.79 -1.85
C TYR A 106 -15.43 3.51 -0.83
N ALA A 107 -14.21 3.21 -1.29
CA ALA A 107 -13.07 3.05 -0.39
C ALA A 107 -12.72 4.38 0.33
N ARG A 108 -12.77 5.51 -0.38
CA ARG A 108 -12.53 6.84 0.18
C ARG A 108 -13.58 7.27 1.20
N GLU A 109 -14.84 6.96 0.95
CA GLU A 109 -15.92 7.22 1.91
C GLU A 109 -15.77 6.34 3.18
N ALA A 110 -15.41 5.07 3.03
CA ALA A 110 -15.11 4.22 4.18
C ALA A 110 -13.91 4.75 4.98
N HIS A 111 -12.85 5.21 4.30
CA HIS A 111 -11.69 5.83 4.93
C HIS A 111 -12.06 7.10 5.71
N LYS A 112 -12.88 7.98 5.12
CA LYS A 112 -13.36 9.18 5.78
C LYS A 112 -14.10 8.86 7.09
N ARG A 113 -14.89 7.79 7.14
CA ARG A 113 -15.61 7.38 8.35
C ARG A 113 -14.66 6.97 9.48
N VAL A 114 -13.49 6.41 9.18
CA VAL A 114 -12.49 6.04 10.19
C VAL A 114 -11.98 7.26 10.97
N SER A 115 -12.06 8.47 10.42
CA SER A 115 -11.67 9.70 11.14
C SER A 115 -12.51 9.98 12.41
N THR A 116 -13.67 9.36 12.54
CA THR A 116 -14.49 9.46 13.77
C THR A 116 -14.00 8.51 14.88
N LEU A 117 -13.10 7.58 14.53
CA LEU A 117 -12.61 6.53 15.41
C LEU A 117 -11.14 6.75 15.79
N ALA A 118 -10.33 7.28 14.90
CA ALA A 118 -8.88 7.37 15.07
C ALA A 118 -8.28 8.61 14.39
N ASP A 119 -7.18 9.09 14.94
CA ASP A 119 -6.43 10.24 14.42
C ASP A 119 -5.70 9.91 13.11
N GLY A 120 -5.36 8.66 12.89
CA GLY A 120 -4.70 8.18 11.69
C GLY A 120 -4.66 6.66 11.64
N MET A 121 -4.09 6.11 10.59
CA MET A 121 -3.91 4.67 10.43
C MET A 121 -2.43 4.31 10.36
N ILE A 122 -2.11 3.11 10.81
CA ILE A 122 -0.78 2.52 10.69
C ILE A 122 -0.86 1.24 9.85
N THR A 123 0.11 1.06 8.94
CA THR A 123 0.27 -0.18 8.16
C THR A 123 1.75 -0.40 7.80
N LEU A 124 2.10 -1.53 7.19
CA LEU A 124 3.42 -1.72 6.60
C LEU A 124 3.56 -0.92 5.29
N SER A 125 4.79 -0.58 4.91
CA SER A 125 5.09 0.01 3.59
C SER A 125 5.39 -1.05 2.53
N CYS A 126 5.73 -2.27 2.96
CA CYS A 126 6.08 -3.40 2.11
C CYS A 126 5.89 -4.71 2.90
N PRO A 127 5.77 -5.88 2.24
CA PRO A 127 5.54 -7.15 2.92
C PRO A 127 6.71 -7.65 3.78
N GLY A 128 7.89 -7.07 3.63
CA GLY A 128 9.08 -7.47 4.37
C GLY A 128 10.33 -6.75 3.88
N PRO A 129 11.52 -7.20 4.30
CA PRO A 129 12.79 -6.62 3.86
C PRO A 129 13.00 -6.79 2.35
N ALA A 130 13.91 -5.98 1.80
CA ALA A 130 14.27 -6.07 0.39
C ALA A 130 14.69 -7.51 0.03
N PRO A 131 14.14 -8.10 -1.05
CA PRO A 131 14.52 -9.42 -1.51
C PRO A 131 15.94 -9.41 -2.08
N ILE A 132 16.57 -10.59 -2.13
CA ILE A 132 17.87 -10.74 -2.78
C ILE A 132 17.72 -10.42 -4.27
N TRP A 133 18.53 -9.48 -4.76
CA TRP A 133 18.58 -9.16 -6.16
C TRP A 133 19.29 -10.29 -6.95
N ASN A 134 18.63 -10.76 -8.00
CA ASN A 134 19.24 -11.68 -8.96
C ASN A 134 19.20 -11.03 -10.34
N ALA A 135 20.36 -10.61 -10.85
CA ALA A 135 20.49 -9.91 -12.12
C ALA A 135 20.04 -10.77 -13.34
N ASP A 136 20.19 -12.09 -13.25
CA ASP A 136 19.83 -13.03 -14.32
C ASP A 136 18.34 -13.41 -14.30
N ASP A 137 17.63 -12.98 -13.29
CA ASP A 137 16.26 -13.40 -13.05
C ASP A 137 15.25 -12.30 -13.38
N ASN A 138 15.14 -11.92 -14.66
CA ASN A 138 13.97 -11.22 -15.18
C ASN A 138 12.67 -12.00 -14.98
N LYS A 139 12.77 -13.21 -14.46
CA LYS A 139 11.71 -14.16 -14.13
C LYS A 139 11.62 -14.42 -12.63
N SER A 140 12.27 -13.57 -11.80
CA SER A 140 12.29 -13.76 -10.35
C SER A 140 10.88 -13.89 -9.82
N HIS A 141 10.53 -15.07 -9.36
CA HIS A 141 9.26 -15.39 -8.70
C HIS A 141 9.14 -14.70 -7.33
N LEU A 142 10.24 -14.12 -6.83
CA LEU A 142 10.30 -13.47 -5.51
C LEU A 142 9.78 -12.03 -5.52
N VAL A 143 9.78 -11.36 -6.67
CA VAL A 143 9.23 -10.01 -6.82
C VAL A 143 8.35 -9.92 -8.06
N LYS A 144 7.07 -9.68 -7.87
CA LYS A 144 6.12 -9.47 -8.97
C LYS A 144 6.46 -8.22 -9.79
N ARG A 145 7.24 -7.30 -9.26
CA ARG A 145 7.62 -6.03 -9.90
C ARG A 145 9.07 -5.65 -9.56
N PRO A 146 9.80 -4.97 -10.47
CA PRO A 146 11.17 -4.50 -10.21
C PRO A 146 11.29 -3.57 -8.99
N THR A 147 10.21 -2.89 -8.63
CA THR A 147 10.12 -1.97 -7.49
C THR A 147 9.66 -2.63 -6.19
N GLY A 148 9.54 -3.95 -6.15
CA GLY A 148 9.00 -4.70 -5.02
C GLY A 148 7.50 -4.96 -5.12
N ASP A 149 6.93 -5.59 -4.09
CA ASP A 149 5.49 -5.88 -4.03
C ASP A 149 4.73 -4.66 -3.50
N PRO A 150 3.80 -4.07 -4.26
CA PRO A 150 3.05 -2.88 -3.87
C PRO A 150 1.77 -3.18 -3.06
N ALA A 151 1.61 -4.37 -2.49
CA ALA A 151 0.36 -4.81 -1.85
C ALA A 151 -0.17 -3.80 -0.81
N PHE A 152 0.72 -3.25 0.03
CA PHE A 152 0.33 -2.22 0.99
C PHE A 152 0.09 -0.84 0.35
N ASN A 153 0.82 -0.53 -0.73
CA ASN A 153 0.72 0.78 -1.39
C ASN A 153 -0.53 0.92 -2.26
N PHE A 154 -1.11 -0.17 -2.75
CA PHE A 154 -2.35 -0.10 -3.52
C PHE A 154 -3.51 0.47 -2.72
N ALA A 155 -3.68 -0.01 -1.48
CA ALA A 155 -4.73 0.48 -0.59
C ALA A 155 -4.60 2.00 -0.37
N THR A 156 -3.41 2.47 0.05
CA THR A 156 -3.17 3.89 0.30
C THR A 156 -3.28 4.74 -0.97
N SER A 157 -2.89 4.20 -2.13
CA SER A 157 -3.00 4.90 -3.42
C SER A 157 -4.45 5.15 -3.84
N ILE A 158 -5.35 4.15 -3.73
CA ILE A 158 -6.76 4.35 -4.09
C ILE A 158 -7.49 5.28 -3.12
N LEU A 159 -7.07 5.31 -1.85
CA LEU A 159 -7.60 6.24 -0.86
C LEU A 159 -7.23 7.70 -1.20
N GLY A 160 -6.10 7.92 -1.86
CA GLY A 160 -5.58 9.26 -2.13
C GLY A 160 -5.27 10.01 -0.83
N ALA A 161 -4.86 9.27 0.19
CA ALA A 161 -4.52 9.79 1.51
C ALA A 161 -3.03 10.12 1.60
N PRO A 162 -2.63 11.14 2.37
CA PRO A 162 -1.23 11.38 2.66
C PRO A 162 -0.66 10.24 3.48
N CYS A 163 0.51 9.74 3.06
CA CYS A 163 1.22 8.65 3.70
C CYS A 163 2.66 9.06 3.99
N VAL A 164 3.10 8.87 5.22
CA VAL A 164 4.50 9.08 5.61
C VAL A 164 5.10 7.74 5.99
N THR A 165 6.14 7.33 5.27
CA THR A 165 6.89 6.10 5.59
C THR A 165 8.06 6.42 6.50
N ILE A 166 8.17 5.68 7.61
CA ILE A 166 9.28 5.79 8.56
C ILE A 166 9.91 4.42 8.81
N PRO A 167 11.25 4.31 8.96
CA PRO A 167 11.96 3.03 9.09
C PRO A 167 11.97 2.55 10.54
N MET A 168 10.84 2.03 11.01
CA MET A 168 10.66 1.61 12.40
C MET A 168 10.94 0.14 12.68
N LEU A 169 11.19 -0.66 11.64
CA LEU A 169 11.46 -2.09 11.79
C LEU A 169 12.81 -2.46 11.15
N SER A 170 13.48 -3.42 11.75
CA SER A 170 14.63 -4.14 11.17
C SER A 170 14.37 -5.65 11.26
N VAL A 171 14.38 -6.33 10.11
CA VAL A 171 14.14 -7.77 10.01
C VAL A 171 15.32 -8.41 9.29
N GLY A 172 16.02 -9.34 9.96
CA GLY A 172 17.24 -9.92 9.42
C GLY A 172 18.32 -8.88 9.08
N ASN A 173 18.44 -7.83 9.88
CA ASN A 173 19.34 -6.67 9.69
C ASN A 173 19.01 -5.77 8.48
N LEU A 174 17.85 -5.93 7.85
CA LEU A 174 17.40 -5.07 6.77
C LEU A 174 16.23 -4.19 7.24
N PRO A 175 16.14 -2.93 6.79
CA PRO A 175 15.07 -2.03 7.21
C PRO A 175 13.74 -2.42 6.56
N VAL A 176 12.66 -2.28 7.33
CA VAL A 176 11.28 -2.35 6.85
C VAL A 176 10.54 -1.11 7.35
N GLY A 177 9.88 -0.41 6.46
CA GLY A 177 9.12 0.79 6.78
C GLY A 177 7.70 0.46 7.26
N ILE A 178 7.20 1.34 8.11
CA ILE A 178 5.76 1.45 8.35
C ILE A 178 5.22 2.71 7.67
N GLN A 179 3.94 2.72 7.35
CA GLN A 179 3.24 3.91 6.85
C GLN A 179 2.32 4.45 7.95
N ILE A 180 2.42 5.76 8.18
CA ILE A 180 1.41 6.53 8.89
C ILE A 180 0.53 7.18 7.83
N VAL A 181 -0.77 6.86 7.85
CA VAL A 181 -1.74 7.26 6.84
C VAL A 181 -2.73 8.23 7.48
N GLY A 182 -2.80 9.44 6.95
CA GLY A 182 -3.73 10.48 7.38
C GLY A 182 -5.04 10.48 6.59
N GLN A 183 -5.91 11.44 6.87
CA GLN A 183 -7.09 11.74 6.04
C GLN A 183 -6.69 12.59 4.83
N ARG A 184 -7.47 12.50 3.76
CA ARG A 184 -7.25 13.30 2.54
C ARG A 184 -7.16 14.79 2.87
N GLU A 185 -6.23 15.49 2.21
CA GLU A 185 -6.00 16.92 2.37
C GLU A 185 -5.48 17.32 3.77
N GLN A 186 -5.07 16.34 4.60
CA GLN A 186 -4.52 16.57 5.93
C GLN A 186 -3.04 16.19 6.01
N ASP A 187 -2.24 16.58 5.02
CA ASP A 187 -0.81 16.25 4.89
C ASP A 187 0.00 16.70 6.10
N TYR A 188 -0.26 17.91 6.59
CA TYR A 188 0.40 18.43 7.77
C TYR A 188 0.14 17.53 8.99
N PHE A 189 -1.12 17.13 9.22
CA PHE A 189 -1.47 16.30 10.36
C PHE A 189 -0.85 14.90 10.26
N ALA A 190 -0.90 14.27 9.08
CA ALA A 190 -0.22 12.99 8.84
C ALA A 190 1.28 13.08 9.13
N THR A 191 1.93 14.19 8.73
CA THR A 191 3.34 14.45 9.01
C THR A 191 3.61 14.61 10.51
N GLN A 192 2.73 15.30 11.25
CA GLN A 192 2.86 15.43 12.70
C GLN A 192 2.70 14.08 13.42
N LEU A 193 1.75 13.23 13.01
CA LEU A 193 1.62 11.88 13.55
C LEU A 193 2.87 11.02 13.29
N ALA A 194 3.42 11.10 12.09
CA ALA A 194 4.65 10.38 11.74
C ALA A 194 5.86 10.90 12.55
N LYS A 195 5.97 12.22 12.72
CA LYS A 195 7.01 12.84 13.56
C LYS A 195 6.87 12.40 15.01
N TRP A 196 5.67 12.47 15.58
CA TRP A 196 5.41 11.99 16.94
C TRP A 196 5.80 10.52 17.09
N THR A 197 5.42 9.67 16.12
CA THR A 197 5.80 8.26 16.11
C THR A 197 7.33 8.08 16.17
N TYR A 198 8.04 8.79 15.30
CA TYR A 198 9.51 8.71 15.24
C TYR A 198 10.20 9.18 16.54
N GLU A 199 9.64 10.18 17.22
CA GLU A 199 10.20 10.75 18.44
C GLU A 199 9.86 9.97 19.71
N ASN A 200 8.73 9.23 19.74
CA ASN A 200 8.21 8.62 20.97
C ASN A 200 8.19 7.09 20.94
N ILE A 201 8.27 6.47 19.75
CA ILE A 201 8.23 5.00 19.63
C ILE A 201 9.63 4.49 19.23
N SER A 202 10.15 3.53 19.96
CA SER A 202 11.45 2.94 19.64
C SER A 202 11.37 1.96 18.46
N PRO A 203 12.33 1.98 17.52
CA PRO A 203 12.40 0.98 16.46
C PRO A 203 12.53 -0.46 17.01
N VAL A 204 11.97 -1.41 16.26
CA VAL A 204 12.00 -2.84 16.64
C VAL A 204 12.89 -3.62 15.70
N SER A 205 13.76 -4.45 16.25
CA SER A 205 14.61 -5.37 15.49
C SER A 205 14.25 -6.83 15.80
N VAL A 206 14.17 -7.65 14.74
CA VAL A 206 14.02 -9.10 14.79
C VAL A 206 15.06 -9.73 13.88
N THR A 207 15.89 -10.61 14.41
CA THR A 207 16.96 -11.31 13.71
C THR A 207 16.52 -12.66 13.15
#